data_4ee20aee52182127ba75540493209dbd
#
_entry.id   4ee20aee52182127ba75540493209dbd
#
_cell.length_a   1.000
_cell.length_b   1.000
_cell.length_c   1.000
_cell.angle_alpha   90.00
_cell.angle_beta   90.00
_cell.angle_gamma   90.00
#
_symmetry.space_group_name_H-M   'P 1'
#
loop_
_entity.id
_entity.type
_entity.pdbx_description
1 polymer ?
#
loop_
_entity_poly.entity_id
_entity_poly.type
_entity_poly.pdbx_seq_one_letter_code
_entity_poly.pdbx_strand_id
1 'polypeptide(L)'
;MADRTRPGAGRGGGRSPYAIVCATLFVPLWGLAATMPAQAAEPAVAIAAPALDPAPPAGSGLQTIVLAGGCFWGPQAVYEHVKGVTQALSGYAGGQKATAHSEMVGTGTTGDTESVEDAESVQVTFDPRQISLGKILQIYFSVVHNPTELNYQGADVGPQYRSQIFYANNEQKRGAEAYIAQLNAAHVFAKAIVTKVEALPGFKPAADSDQDFAVLHPDQEYIVSTDLPKVANLKRLFPNYYRETPVTVLASNKTTE
;
A
#
# COMPACT_ATOMS: atom_id res chain seq x y z
N MET A 1 -55.84 11.57 -70.69
CA MET A 1 -57.18 12.04 -70.46
C MET A 1 -57.12 12.88 -69.21
N ALA A 2 -57.02 14.18 -69.38
CA ALA A 2 -58.06 15.18 -69.30
C ALA A 2 -58.56 15.26 -67.84
N ASP A 3 -58.69 16.38 -67.19
CA ASP A 3 -58.72 17.77 -67.58
C ASP A 3 -58.96 18.60 -66.25
N ARG A 4 -58.34 19.78 -66.15
CA ARG A 4 -58.85 21.04 -65.65
C ARG A 4 -59.72 21.04 -64.37
N THR A 5 -59.68 22.01 -63.43
CA THR A 5 -59.70 23.44 -63.61
C THR A 5 -59.48 24.20 -62.25
N ARG A 6 -58.81 25.32 -62.28
CA ARG A 6 -58.89 26.44 -61.31
C ARG A 6 -60.23 27.16 -61.47
N PRO A 7 -60.65 28.22 -60.73
CA PRO A 7 -59.90 29.07 -59.79
C PRO A 7 -60.76 29.56 -58.57
N GLY A 8 -60.21 30.44 -57.75
CA GLY A 8 -61.00 31.27 -56.82
C GLY A 8 -60.17 32.03 -55.78
N ALA A 9 -60.07 33.33 -56.02
CA ALA A 9 -59.39 34.28 -55.14
C ALA A 9 -60.27 34.73 -53.97
N GLY A 10 -59.67 35.11 -52.84
CA GLY A 10 -60.36 35.80 -51.75
C GLY A 10 -59.39 36.51 -50.80
N ARG A 11 -59.39 37.82 -50.84
CA ARG A 11 -58.66 38.82 -50.06
C ARG A 11 -59.06 38.89 -48.60
N GLY A 12 -58.14 39.34 -47.73
CA GLY A 12 -58.44 40.04 -46.43
C GLY A 12 -57.41 39.64 -45.41
N GLY A 13 -56.46 40.36 -45.02
CA GLY A 13 -56.42 41.61 -44.34
C GLY A 13 -56.28 41.36 -42.82
N GLY A 14 -55.12 41.68 -42.22
CA GLY A 14 -55.09 41.71 -40.75
C GLY A 14 -53.67 41.64 -40.17
N ARG A 15 -53.18 42.78 -39.80
CA ARG A 15 -51.91 43.07 -39.08
C ARG A 15 -51.82 42.34 -37.73
N SER A 16 -50.67 41.91 -37.32
CA SER A 16 -49.86 42.55 -36.27
C SER A 16 -48.66 41.69 -35.84
N PRO A 17 -47.56 42.30 -35.45
CA PRO A 17 -46.32 41.67 -35.27
C PRO A 17 -46.12 41.30 -33.81
N TYR A 18 -45.82 40.07 -33.55
CA TYR A 18 -45.11 39.70 -32.33
C TYR A 18 -43.74 39.09 -32.72
N ALA A 19 -42.74 39.97 -32.62
CA ALA A 19 -41.36 39.51 -32.65
C ALA A 19 -41.06 38.75 -31.34
N ILE A 20 -40.99 37.42 -31.43
CA ILE A 20 -40.48 36.59 -30.34
C ILE A 20 -38.96 36.68 -30.44
N VAL A 21 -38.38 37.51 -29.56
CA VAL A 21 -36.92 37.49 -29.29
C VAL A 21 -36.62 36.23 -28.52
N CYS A 22 -36.12 35.21 -29.20
CA CYS A 22 -35.45 34.07 -28.56
C CYS A 22 -34.13 34.54 -27.96
N ALA A 23 -34.16 34.95 -26.70
CA ALA A 23 -32.95 35.11 -25.91
C ALA A 23 -32.37 33.73 -25.63
N THR A 24 -31.39 33.33 -26.42
CA THR A 24 -30.54 32.18 -26.13
C THR A 24 -29.68 32.49 -24.91
N LEU A 25 -30.14 32.02 -23.75
CA LEU A 25 -29.32 32.00 -22.55
C LEU A 25 -28.15 31.02 -22.78
N PHE A 26 -27.00 31.55 -23.13
CA PHE A 26 -25.75 30.86 -23.08
C PHE A 26 -25.38 30.65 -21.60
N VAL A 27 -25.72 29.51 -21.03
CA VAL A 27 -25.20 29.06 -19.74
C VAL A 27 -23.79 28.53 -20.00
N PRO A 28 -22.74 29.19 -19.52
CA PRO A 28 -21.41 28.59 -19.61
C PRO A 28 -21.40 27.35 -18.72
N LEU A 29 -21.25 26.17 -19.32
CA LEU A 29 -20.89 24.97 -18.61
C LEU A 29 -19.48 25.19 -18.06
N TRP A 30 -19.40 25.72 -16.86
CA TRP A 30 -18.17 25.60 -16.08
C TRP A 30 -18.07 24.13 -15.71
N GLY A 31 -17.18 23.42 -16.41
CA GLY A 31 -16.82 22.08 -16.03
C GLY A 31 -16.26 22.12 -14.61
N LEU A 32 -17.03 21.61 -13.66
CA LEU A 32 -16.45 21.15 -12.38
C LEU A 32 -15.47 20.04 -12.75
N ALA A 33 -14.20 20.41 -12.86
CA ALA A 33 -13.13 19.45 -12.73
C ALA A 33 -13.27 18.90 -11.31
N ALA A 34 -13.88 17.73 -11.19
CA ALA A 34 -13.84 16.97 -9.95
C ALA A 34 -12.36 16.66 -9.69
N THR A 35 -11.74 17.47 -8.84
CA THR A 35 -10.45 17.11 -8.25
C THR A 35 -10.74 15.84 -7.45
N MET A 36 -10.31 14.67 -7.99
CA MET A 36 -10.28 13.47 -7.20
C MET A 36 -9.46 13.79 -5.95
N PRO A 37 -9.97 13.50 -4.75
CA PRO A 37 -9.17 13.67 -3.56
C PRO A 37 -7.90 12.82 -3.73
N ALA A 38 -6.74 13.42 -3.53
CA ALA A 38 -5.50 12.68 -3.41
C ALA A 38 -5.74 11.58 -2.38
N GLN A 39 -5.49 10.33 -2.75
CA GLN A 39 -5.75 9.19 -1.89
C GLN A 39 -4.83 9.33 -0.68
N ALA A 40 -5.40 9.71 0.45
CA ALA A 40 -4.64 9.88 1.68
C ALA A 40 -4.11 8.51 2.14
N ALA A 41 -2.92 8.51 2.72
CA ALA A 41 -2.37 7.32 3.33
C ALA A 41 -3.36 6.65 4.30
N GLU A 42 -3.32 5.32 4.36
CA GLU A 42 -4.13 4.55 5.28
C GLU A 42 -3.98 5.05 6.74
N PRO A 43 -5.07 5.20 7.48
CA PRO A 43 -5.02 5.72 8.83
C PRO A 43 -4.32 4.73 9.76
N ALA A 44 -3.31 5.21 10.49
CA ALA A 44 -2.65 4.40 11.50
C ALA A 44 -3.57 4.13 12.70
N VAL A 45 -3.54 2.90 13.19
CA VAL A 45 -4.36 2.43 14.32
C VAL A 45 -3.47 2.19 15.54
N ALA A 46 -3.76 2.84 16.67
CA ALA A 46 -3.12 2.52 17.94
C ALA A 46 -3.66 1.19 18.47
N ILE A 47 -2.81 0.17 18.53
CA ILE A 47 -3.18 -1.19 18.96
C ILE A 47 -2.39 -1.62 20.19
N ALA A 48 -2.98 -2.50 21.01
CA ALA A 48 -2.30 -3.08 22.16
C ALA A 48 -1.11 -3.95 21.71
N ALA A 49 -0.08 -4.04 22.53
CA ALA A 49 1.02 -4.97 22.30
C ALA A 49 0.52 -6.43 22.31
N PRO A 50 1.20 -7.36 21.64
CA PRO A 50 0.84 -8.77 21.69
C PRO A 50 0.96 -9.32 23.10
N ALA A 51 -0.03 -10.10 23.54
CA ALA A 51 -0.01 -10.81 24.82
C ALA A 51 1.00 -11.96 24.83
N LEU A 52 1.25 -12.54 23.65
CA LEU A 52 2.31 -13.54 23.42
C LEU A 52 3.41 -12.93 22.54
N ASP A 53 4.56 -12.67 23.12
CA ASP A 53 5.76 -12.20 22.44
C ASP A 53 6.89 -13.22 22.67
N PRO A 54 7.03 -14.23 21.79
CA PRO A 54 8.00 -15.29 21.99
C PRO A 54 9.41 -14.75 21.99
N ALA A 55 10.17 -15.10 23.04
CA ALA A 55 11.59 -14.80 23.07
C ALA A 55 12.31 -15.64 22.00
N PRO A 56 13.34 -15.09 21.33
CA PRO A 56 14.15 -15.87 20.43
C PRO A 56 14.90 -16.97 21.18
N PRO A 57 15.32 -18.05 20.49
CA PRO A 57 16.14 -19.08 21.11
C PRO A 57 17.36 -18.51 21.83
N ALA A 58 17.73 -19.08 22.97
CA ALA A 58 18.89 -18.63 23.74
C ALA A 58 20.16 -18.64 22.88
N GLY A 59 20.93 -17.54 22.93
CA GLY A 59 22.16 -17.39 22.15
C GLY A 59 21.96 -17.05 20.67
N SER A 60 20.71 -16.83 20.23
CA SER A 60 20.45 -16.35 18.87
C SER A 60 20.99 -14.93 18.69
N GLY A 61 21.61 -14.68 17.52
CA GLY A 61 22.03 -13.36 17.08
C GLY A 61 20.86 -12.52 16.58
N LEU A 62 21.10 -11.74 15.54
CA LEU A 62 20.06 -11.00 14.83
C LEU A 62 18.97 -11.95 14.32
N GLN A 63 17.74 -11.47 14.36
CA GLN A 63 16.58 -12.18 13.85
C GLN A 63 16.12 -11.54 12.55
N THR A 64 15.47 -12.35 11.69
CA THR A 64 14.91 -11.88 10.43
C THR A 64 13.47 -12.36 10.29
N ILE A 65 12.58 -11.47 9.80
CA ILE A 65 11.22 -11.79 9.39
C ILE A 65 10.92 -11.07 8.08
N VAL A 66 10.07 -11.65 7.23
CA VAL A 66 9.66 -11.01 5.97
C VAL A 66 8.19 -10.63 6.04
N LEU A 67 7.90 -9.37 5.70
CA LEU A 67 6.58 -8.74 5.85
C LEU A 67 6.15 -8.11 4.53
N ALA A 68 4.95 -8.47 4.07
CA ALA A 68 4.30 -7.92 2.88
C ALA A 68 3.06 -7.12 3.27
N GLY A 69 2.87 -5.94 2.67
CA GLY A 69 1.73 -5.06 3.01
C GLY A 69 1.72 -3.80 2.17
N GLY A 70 1.39 -3.93 0.87
CA GLY A 70 1.42 -2.86 -0.12
C GLY A 70 2.76 -2.73 -0.83
N CYS A 71 2.94 -1.65 -1.57
CA CYS A 71 4.22 -1.29 -2.18
C CYS A 71 5.32 -1.24 -1.11
N PHE A 72 6.41 -1.95 -1.34
CA PHE A 72 7.46 -2.16 -0.35
C PHE A 72 8.26 -0.91 0.06
N TRP A 73 8.19 0.19 -0.71
CA TRP A 73 8.88 1.44 -0.37
C TRP A 73 8.44 2.01 0.99
N GLY A 74 7.13 1.97 1.27
CA GLY A 74 6.59 2.44 2.55
C GLY A 74 6.98 1.56 3.73
N PRO A 75 6.73 0.25 3.71
CA PRO A 75 7.22 -0.69 4.73
C PRO A 75 8.72 -0.60 4.96
N GLN A 76 9.56 -0.50 3.90
CA GLN A 76 11.00 -0.32 4.05
C GLN A 76 11.30 0.97 4.82
N ALA A 77 10.76 2.12 4.39
CA ALA A 77 10.97 3.40 5.04
C ALA A 77 10.57 3.37 6.53
N VAL A 78 9.44 2.73 6.87
CA VAL A 78 9.02 2.57 8.26
C VAL A 78 10.08 1.82 9.06
N TYR A 79 10.54 0.65 8.59
CA TYR A 79 11.49 -0.18 9.36
C TYR A 79 12.91 0.38 9.38
N GLU A 80 13.34 1.13 8.39
CA GLU A 80 14.60 1.89 8.42
C GLU A 80 14.63 2.91 9.56
N HIS A 81 13.47 3.45 9.92
CA HIS A 81 13.32 4.37 11.03
C HIS A 81 13.05 3.70 12.40
N VAL A 82 13.08 2.35 12.49
CA VAL A 82 12.84 1.65 13.76
C VAL A 82 14.14 1.34 14.49
N LYS A 83 14.27 1.80 15.75
CA LYS A 83 15.39 1.43 16.64
C LYS A 83 15.37 -0.07 16.92
N GLY A 84 16.53 -0.70 16.85
CA GLY A 84 16.67 -2.16 17.00
C GLY A 84 16.60 -2.90 15.66
N VAL A 85 16.06 -2.31 14.59
CA VAL A 85 16.21 -2.80 13.23
C VAL A 85 17.60 -2.42 12.72
N THR A 86 18.33 -3.41 12.19
CA THR A 86 19.66 -3.24 11.64
C THR A 86 19.68 -3.19 10.11
N GLN A 87 18.63 -3.75 9.47
CA GLN A 87 18.45 -3.69 8.03
C GLN A 87 16.96 -3.88 7.70
N ALA A 88 16.46 -3.11 6.73
CA ALA A 88 15.20 -3.34 6.05
C ALA A 88 15.48 -3.42 4.55
N LEU A 89 15.22 -4.57 3.93
CA LEU A 89 15.58 -4.83 2.54
C LEU A 89 14.31 -5.09 1.73
N SER A 90 14.02 -4.25 0.74
CA SER A 90 12.91 -4.46 -0.20
C SER A 90 13.17 -5.65 -1.11
N GLY A 91 12.13 -6.40 -1.42
CA GLY A 91 12.23 -7.58 -2.28
C GLY A 91 10.91 -8.31 -2.48
N TYR A 92 11.01 -9.56 -2.88
CA TYR A 92 9.89 -10.39 -3.27
C TYR A 92 9.91 -11.71 -2.51
N ALA A 93 8.73 -12.15 -2.03
CA ALA A 93 8.56 -13.41 -1.33
C ALA A 93 7.21 -14.06 -1.65
N GLY A 94 7.15 -15.40 -1.52
CA GLY A 94 5.92 -16.18 -1.69
C GLY A 94 5.83 -16.95 -2.98
N GLY A 95 6.46 -16.49 -4.05
CA GLY A 95 6.50 -17.15 -5.35
C GLY A 95 7.76 -17.97 -5.61
N GLN A 96 7.95 -18.33 -6.86
CA GLN A 96 9.17 -19.04 -7.29
C GLN A 96 10.30 -18.04 -7.53
N LYS A 97 11.51 -18.38 -7.11
CA LYS A 97 12.72 -17.54 -7.30
C LYS A 97 12.93 -17.04 -8.73
N ALA A 98 12.47 -17.79 -9.74
CA ALA A 98 12.65 -17.48 -11.15
C ALA A 98 11.77 -16.31 -11.62
N THR A 99 10.64 -16.04 -10.94
CA THR A 99 9.66 -15.02 -11.33
C THR A 99 9.73 -13.75 -10.50
N ALA A 100 10.54 -13.73 -9.44
CA ALA A 100 10.62 -12.62 -8.51
C ALA A 100 11.48 -11.46 -9.07
N HIS A 101 10.90 -10.60 -9.89
CA HIS A 101 11.51 -9.33 -10.33
C HIS A 101 10.43 -8.28 -10.67
N SER A 102 10.78 -6.98 -10.53
CA SER A 102 9.84 -5.87 -10.57
C SER A 102 8.99 -5.80 -11.85
N GLU A 103 9.57 -6.09 -13.01
CA GLU A 103 8.85 -6.06 -14.27
C GLU A 103 7.74 -7.12 -14.35
N MET A 104 7.93 -8.28 -13.75
CA MET A 104 6.93 -9.36 -13.73
C MET A 104 5.90 -9.15 -12.62
N VAL A 105 6.32 -8.63 -11.47
CA VAL A 105 5.43 -8.39 -10.33
C VAL A 105 4.56 -7.15 -10.57
N GLY A 106 5.13 -6.09 -11.17
CA GLY A 106 4.46 -4.79 -11.37
C GLY A 106 3.43 -4.76 -12.51
N THR A 107 3.58 -5.58 -13.55
CA THR A 107 2.69 -5.49 -14.73
C THR A 107 1.38 -6.26 -14.60
N GLY A 108 1.27 -7.22 -13.69
CA GLY A 108 0.11 -8.11 -13.60
C GLY A 108 -0.22 -8.84 -14.92
N THR A 109 0.67 -8.69 -15.93
CA THR A 109 0.44 -9.09 -17.33
C THR A 109 1.10 -10.40 -17.71
N THR A 110 1.78 -11.05 -16.80
CA THR A 110 2.19 -12.41 -17.06
C THR A 110 0.94 -13.27 -16.99
N GLY A 111 0.44 -13.67 -18.15
CA GLY A 111 -0.75 -14.52 -18.30
C GLY A 111 -0.61 -15.91 -17.69
N ASP A 112 0.36 -16.11 -16.83
CA ASP A 112 0.56 -17.23 -15.96
C ASP A 112 0.05 -16.87 -14.57
N THR A 113 -1.04 -17.52 -14.18
CA THR A 113 -1.60 -17.44 -12.83
C THR A 113 -0.60 -17.85 -11.73
N GLU A 114 0.54 -18.41 -12.07
CA GLU A 114 1.59 -18.85 -11.15
C GLU A 114 2.57 -17.73 -10.76
N SER A 115 2.75 -16.70 -11.58
CA SER A 115 3.60 -15.54 -11.25
C SER A 115 2.95 -14.56 -10.26
N VAL A 116 1.67 -14.73 -9.99
CA VAL A 116 0.89 -13.98 -8.99
C VAL A 116 1.27 -14.36 -7.54
N GLU A 117 2.18 -15.28 -7.36
CA GLU A 117 2.56 -15.80 -6.03
C GLU A 117 3.53 -14.88 -5.29
N ASP A 118 4.32 -14.05 -5.99
CA ASP A 118 5.26 -13.13 -5.35
C ASP A 118 4.54 -11.92 -4.75
N ALA A 119 4.82 -11.63 -3.47
CA ALA A 119 4.42 -10.40 -2.81
C ALA A 119 5.59 -9.44 -2.71
N GLU A 120 5.33 -8.16 -2.98
CA GLU A 120 6.23 -7.10 -2.56
C GLU A 120 6.38 -7.13 -1.04
N SER A 121 7.60 -7.29 -0.59
CA SER A 121 7.91 -7.63 0.79
C SER A 121 9.14 -6.88 1.28
N VAL A 122 9.24 -6.73 2.59
CA VAL A 122 10.45 -6.22 3.24
C VAL A 122 11.00 -7.27 4.18
N GLN A 123 12.26 -7.63 3.99
CA GLN A 123 13.01 -8.44 4.93
C GLN A 123 13.55 -7.53 6.04
N VAL A 124 13.02 -7.70 7.25
CA VAL A 124 13.40 -6.93 8.43
C VAL A 124 14.34 -7.73 9.28
N THR A 125 15.60 -7.26 9.41
CA THR A 125 16.63 -7.82 10.31
C THR A 125 16.72 -6.94 11.55
N PHE A 126 16.62 -7.53 12.74
CA PHE A 126 16.57 -6.80 13.99
C PHE A 126 17.35 -7.49 15.11
N ASP A 127 17.79 -6.70 16.09
CA ASP A 127 18.42 -7.16 17.34
C ASP A 127 17.34 -7.42 18.39
N PRO A 128 17.04 -8.69 18.74
CA PRO A 128 15.98 -9.00 19.70
C PRO A 128 16.26 -8.53 21.13
N ARG A 129 17.47 -8.05 21.43
CA ARG A 129 17.81 -7.42 22.70
C ARG A 129 17.34 -5.96 22.77
N GLN A 130 17.06 -5.33 21.61
CA GLN A 130 16.64 -3.93 21.48
C GLN A 130 15.16 -3.81 21.11
N ILE A 131 14.66 -4.74 20.31
CA ILE A 131 13.26 -4.75 19.87
C ILE A 131 12.78 -6.20 19.72
N SER A 132 11.63 -6.51 20.31
CA SER A 132 11.05 -7.84 20.20
C SER A 132 10.33 -8.06 18.87
N LEU A 133 10.10 -9.35 18.51
CA LEU A 133 9.23 -9.72 17.39
C LEU A 133 7.83 -9.12 17.54
N GLY A 134 7.26 -9.19 18.74
CA GLY A 134 5.94 -8.63 19.00
C GLY A 134 5.87 -7.13 18.74
N LYS A 135 6.95 -6.38 19.03
CA LYS A 135 7.01 -4.96 18.71
C LYS A 135 7.13 -4.71 17.21
N ILE A 136 7.90 -5.49 16.48
CA ILE A 136 7.96 -5.46 15.01
C ILE A 136 6.55 -5.67 14.43
N LEU A 137 5.82 -6.69 14.89
CA LEU A 137 4.46 -6.98 14.44
C LEU A 137 3.44 -5.91 14.89
N GLN A 138 3.63 -5.31 16.06
CA GLN A 138 2.78 -4.19 16.50
C GLN A 138 2.93 -2.98 15.57
N ILE A 139 4.14 -2.64 15.16
CA ILE A 139 4.41 -1.58 14.18
C ILE A 139 3.77 -1.94 12.83
N TYR A 140 3.93 -3.20 12.37
CA TYR A 140 3.37 -3.70 11.13
C TYR A 140 1.86 -3.47 11.04
N PHE A 141 1.09 -3.92 12.04
CA PHE A 141 -0.36 -3.78 12.07
C PHE A 141 -0.85 -2.37 12.41
N SER A 142 0.00 -1.53 13.03
CA SER A 142 -0.39 -0.16 13.42
C SER A 142 -0.22 0.86 12.32
N VAL A 143 0.89 0.81 11.56
CA VAL A 143 1.32 1.93 10.70
C VAL A 143 1.72 1.54 9.29
N VAL A 144 2.04 0.27 9.03
CA VAL A 144 2.59 -0.12 7.73
C VAL A 144 1.50 -0.21 6.67
N HIS A 145 0.35 -0.82 6.99
CA HIS A 145 -0.70 -1.13 6.03
C HIS A 145 -2.05 -1.35 6.69
N ASN A 146 -3.10 -1.51 5.89
CA ASN A 146 -4.41 -1.94 6.34
C ASN A 146 -4.53 -3.48 6.25
N PRO A 147 -4.51 -4.21 7.37
CA PRO A 147 -4.49 -5.68 7.35
C PRO A 147 -5.84 -6.32 6.97
N THR A 148 -6.87 -5.51 6.67
CA THR A 148 -8.20 -5.98 6.25
C THR A 148 -8.43 -5.90 4.74
N GLU A 149 -7.43 -5.45 3.98
CA GLU A 149 -7.50 -5.33 2.53
C GLU A 149 -6.90 -6.56 1.86
N LEU A 150 -7.74 -7.25 1.07
CA LEU A 150 -7.37 -8.48 0.39
C LEU A 150 -6.86 -8.17 -1.01
N ASN A 151 -5.59 -8.48 -1.28
CA ASN A 151 -4.94 -8.31 -2.58
C ASN A 151 -4.92 -6.85 -3.08
N TYR A 152 -4.89 -5.89 -2.18
CA TYR A 152 -4.66 -4.48 -2.50
C TYR A 152 -4.26 -3.73 -1.23
N GLN A 153 -3.69 -2.51 -1.39
CA GLN A 153 -3.46 -1.55 -0.31
C GLN A 153 -3.72 -0.15 -0.83
N GLY A 154 -4.81 0.47 -0.38
CA GLY A 154 -5.21 1.78 -0.88
C GLY A 154 -5.41 1.81 -2.39
N ALA A 155 -4.58 2.57 -3.11
CA ALA A 155 -4.61 2.67 -4.57
C ALA A 155 -3.89 1.52 -5.29
N ASP A 156 -3.03 0.79 -4.59
CA ASP A 156 -2.22 -0.29 -5.16
C ASP A 156 -3.06 -1.56 -5.23
N VAL A 157 -3.50 -1.94 -6.42
CA VAL A 157 -4.39 -3.08 -6.64
C VAL A 157 -3.63 -4.23 -7.30
N GLY A 158 -3.69 -5.39 -6.67
CA GLY A 158 -3.07 -6.62 -7.15
C GLY A 158 -2.61 -7.52 -6.01
N PRO A 159 -2.50 -8.83 -6.26
CA PRO A 159 -2.09 -9.81 -5.25
C PRO A 159 -0.65 -9.62 -4.76
N GLN A 160 0.20 -8.93 -5.53
CA GLN A 160 1.54 -8.54 -5.10
C GLN A 160 1.53 -7.57 -3.90
N TYR A 161 0.44 -6.83 -3.69
CA TYR A 161 0.26 -5.91 -2.56
C TYR A 161 -0.50 -6.49 -1.38
N ARG A 162 -0.66 -7.83 -1.35
CA ARG A 162 -1.37 -8.51 -0.26
C ARG A 162 -0.67 -8.38 1.08
N SER A 163 -1.46 -8.47 2.15
CA SER A 163 -0.94 -8.55 3.51
C SER A 163 -0.49 -9.97 3.83
N GLN A 164 0.80 -10.16 4.16
CA GLN A 164 1.35 -11.48 4.48
C GLN A 164 2.58 -11.40 5.40
N ILE A 165 2.70 -12.37 6.29
CA ILE A 165 3.86 -12.59 7.17
C ILE A 165 4.51 -13.91 6.76
N PHE A 166 5.80 -13.86 6.38
CA PHE A 166 6.59 -15.04 6.11
C PHE A 166 7.54 -15.30 7.28
N TYR A 167 7.28 -16.39 7.99
CA TYR A 167 8.07 -16.75 9.16
C TYR A 167 9.27 -17.64 8.81
N ALA A 168 10.37 -17.48 9.54
CA ALA A 168 11.58 -18.30 9.42
C ALA A 168 11.59 -19.48 10.42
N ASN A 169 10.75 -19.43 11.48
CA ASN A 169 10.70 -20.46 12.51
C ASN A 169 9.34 -20.52 13.22
N ASN A 170 9.11 -21.59 13.98
CA ASN A 170 7.84 -21.84 14.65
C ASN A 170 7.50 -20.80 15.73
N GLU A 171 8.48 -20.16 16.36
CA GLU A 171 8.23 -19.11 17.35
C GLU A 171 7.64 -17.87 16.69
N GLN A 172 8.18 -17.47 15.53
CA GLN A 172 7.62 -16.39 14.73
C GLN A 172 6.21 -16.71 14.26
N LYS A 173 5.97 -17.93 13.76
CA LYS A 173 4.62 -18.40 13.40
C LYS A 173 3.64 -18.23 14.55
N ARG A 174 3.98 -18.82 15.70
CA ARG A 174 3.13 -18.81 16.89
C ARG A 174 2.82 -17.39 17.37
N GLY A 175 3.83 -16.51 17.40
CA GLY A 175 3.66 -15.11 17.79
C GLY A 175 2.74 -14.34 16.84
N ALA A 176 2.93 -14.51 15.52
CA ALA A 176 2.12 -13.84 14.50
C ALA A 176 0.65 -14.30 14.53
N GLU A 177 0.42 -15.61 14.54
CA GLU A 177 -0.92 -16.20 14.61
C GLU A 177 -1.67 -15.78 15.88
N ALA A 178 -1.01 -15.82 17.05
CA ALA A 178 -1.59 -15.41 18.32
C ALA A 178 -1.94 -13.91 18.31
N TYR A 179 -1.08 -13.08 17.73
CA TYR A 179 -1.34 -11.65 17.67
C TYR A 179 -2.50 -11.31 16.74
N ILE A 180 -2.59 -11.92 15.56
CA ILE A 180 -3.75 -11.79 14.67
C ILE A 180 -5.04 -12.21 15.38
N ALA A 181 -5.03 -13.33 16.10
CA ALA A 181 -6.18 -13.80 16.88
C ALA A 181 -6.58 -12.79 17.96
N GLN A 182 -5.60 -12.22 18.69
CA GLN A 182 -5.82 -11.18 19.70
C GLN A 182 -6.48 -9.94 19.09
N LEU A 183 -5.97 -9.42 17.98
CA LEU A 183 -6.49 -8.22 17.31
C LEU A 183 -7.90 -8.44 16.77
N ASN A 184 -8.17 -9.62 16.19
CA ASN A 184 -9.51 -9.99 15.72
C ASN A 184 -10.50 -10.13 16.89
N ALA A 185 -10.10 -10.78 17.99
CA ALA A 185 -10.95 -10.91 19.17
C ALA A 185 -11.27 -9.56 19.84
N ALA A 186 -10.34 -8.61 19.76
CA ALA A 186 -10.52 -7.26 20.29
C ALA A 186 -11.27 -6.33 19.31
N HIS A 187 -11.65 -6.82 18.13
CA HIS A 187 -12.32 -6.03 17.07
C HIS A 187 -11.62 -4.70 16.78
N VAL A 188 -10.27 -4.72 16.71
CA VAL A 188 -9.46 -3.53 16.53
C VAL A 188 -9.71 -2.88 15.16
N PHE A 189 -9.97 -3.70 14.15
CA PHE A 189 -10.30 -3.26 12.80
C PHE A 189 -11.79 -3.51 12.51
N ALA A 190 -12.35 -2.73 11.58
CA ALA A 190 -13.77 -2.84 11.18
C ALA A 190 -14.10 -4.18 10.49
N LYS A 191 -13.09 -4.85 9.94
CA LYS A 191 -13.21 -6.17 9.29
C LYS A 191 -12.16 -7.11 9.89
N ALA A 192 -12.35 -8.41 9.66
CA ALA A 192 -11.34 -9.39 10.04
C ALA A 192 -10.01 -9.15 9.30
N ILE A 193 -8.91 -9.42 9.99
CA ILE A 193 -7.57 -9.40 9.41
C ILE A 193 -7.45 -10.51 8.37
N VAL A 194 -7.00 -10.17 7.16
CA VAL A 194 -6.79 -11.10 6.05
C VAL A 194 -5.33 -11.50 5.87
N THR A 195 -4.44 -11.00 6.71
CA THR A 195 -3.01 -11.32 6.71
C THR A 195 -2.77 -12.81 6.81
N LYS A 196 -2.09 -13.40 5.83
CA LYS A 196 -1.66 -14.80 5.87
C LYS A 196 -0.35 -14.93 6.65
N VAL A 197 -0.16 -16.08 7.30
CA VAL A 197 1.08 -16.43 8.02
C VAL A 197 1.60 -17.73 7.42
N GLU A 198 2.69 -17.66 6.66
CA GLU A 198 3.23 -18.79 5.91
C GLU A 198 4.74 -18.94 6.13
N ALA A 199 5.26 -20.14 5.91
CA ALA A 199 6.72 -20.35 5.95
C ALA A 199 7.38 -19.58 4.81
N LEU A 200 8.54 -18.98 5.07
CA LEU A 200 9.31 -18.29 4.04
C LEU A 200 9.90 -19.31 3.04
N PRO A 201 9.40 -19.36 1.79
CA PRO A 201 9.93 -20.29 0.79
C PRO A 201 11.26 -19.81 0.21
N GLY A 202 11.49 -18.51 0.26
CA GLY A 202 12.66 -17.78 -0.21
C GLY A 202 12.38 -16.30 -0.26
N PHE A 203 13.44 -15.51 -0.33
CA PHE A 203 13.39 -14.07 -0.50
C PHE A 203 14.37 -13.66 -1.60
N LYS A 204 13.94 -12.81 -2.51
CA LYS A 204 14.76 -12.22 -3.54
C LYS A 204 14.79 -10.71 -3.36
N PRO A 205 15.96 -10.10 -3.10
CA PRO A 205 16.08 -8.66 -3.04
C PRO A 205 15.60 -7.98 -4.34
N ALA A 206 14.93 -6.85 -4.21
CA ALA A 206 14.62 -5.96 -5.31
C ALA A 206 15.90 -5.31 -5.85
N ALA A 207 15.82 -4.70 -7.02
CA ALA A 207 16.94 -3.97 -7.62
C ALA A 207 17.39 -2.81 -6.72
N ASP A 208 18.64 -2.38 -6.87
CA ASP A 208 19.19 -1.24 -6.10
C ASP A 208 18.37 0.04 -6.28
N SER A 209 17.75 0.21 -7.46
CA SER A 209 16.84 1.33 -7.74
C SER A 209 15.58 1.38 -6.89
N ASP A 210 15.19 0.25 -6.31
CA ASP A 210 14.01 0.09 -5.46
C ASP A 210 14.36 0.11 -3.96
N GLN A 211 15.66 0.09 -3.64
CA GLN A 211 16.12 0.17 -2.25
C GLN A 211 16.16 1.62 -1.78
N ASP A 212 15.83 1.83 -0.49
CA ASP A 212 15.88 3.14 0.16
C ASP A 212 15.07 4.22 -0.59
N PHE A 213 14.08 3.80 -1.42
CA PHE A 213 13.43 4.65 -2.42
C PHE A 213 12.77 5.89 -1.79
N ALA A 214 12.06 5.73 -0.69
CA ALA A 214 11.39 6.84 -0.02
C ALA A 214 12.39 7.86 0.59
N VAL A 215 13.58 7.39 0.98
CA VAL A 215 14.66 8.26 1.51
C VAL A 215 15.36 9.00 0.37
N LEU A 216 15.53 8.35 -0.78
CA LEU A 216 16.21 8.93 -1.94
C LEU A 216 15.31 9.83 -2.79
N HIS A 217 13.99 9.63 -2.74
CA HIS A 217 12.99 10.36 -3.53
C HIS A 217 11.88 10.96 -2.66
N PRO A 218 12.21 11.76 -1.60
CA PRO A 218 11.24 12.24 -0.63
C PRO A 218 10.18 13.19 -1.20
N ASP A 219 10.44 13.78 -2.38
CA ASP A 219 9.54 14.73 -3.03
C ASP A 219 8.63 14.09 -4.08
N GLN A 220 8.75 12.77 -4.32
CA GLN A 220 7.88 12.08 -5.26
C GLN A 220 6.45 12.04 -4.71
N GLU A 221 5.47 12.32 -5.57
CA GLU A 221 4.05 12.45 -5.19
C GLU A 221 3.51 11.24 -4.42
N TYR A 222 3.83 10.02 -4.87
CA TYR A 222 3.43 8.79 -4.19
C TYR A 222 4.06 8.70 -2.79
N ILE A 223 5.36 9.00 -2.67
CA ILE A 223 6.08 8.98 -1.39
C ILE A 223 5.48 10.01 -0.42
N VAL A 224 5.26 11.24 -0.89
CA VAL A 224 4.67 12.31 -0.07
C VAL A 224 3.26 11.96 0.41
N SER A 225 2.43 11.41 -0.48
CA SER A 225 1.02 11.13 -0.17
C SER A 225 0.79 9.82 0.57
N THR A 226 1.65 8.81 0.37
CA THR A 226 1.41 7.44 0.84
C THR A 226 2.41 6.98 1.90
N ASP A 227 3.71 7.19 1.70
CA ASP A 227 4.73 6.54 2.53
C ASP A 227 5.26 7.42 3.66
N LEU A 228 5.53 8.71 3.42
CA LEU A 228 5.93 9.62 4.50
C LEU A 228 4.91 9.73 5.64
N PRO A 229 3.59 9.69 5.40
CA PRO A 229 2.60 9.61 6.47
C PRO A 229 2.76 8.37 7.36
N LYS A 230 3.19 7.22 6.82
CA LYS A 230 3.45 6.00 7.62
C LYS A 230 4.62 6.22 8.58
N VAL A 231 5.72 6.84 8.08
CA VAL A 231 6.89 7.20 8.92
C VAL A 231 6.50 8.23 10.00
N ALA A 232 5.69 9.23 9.64
CA ALA A 232 5.17 10.20 10.61
C ALA A 232 4.30 9.53 11.69
N ASN A 233 3.49 8.55 11.30
CA ASN A 233 2.68 7.76 12.22
C ASN A 233 3.54 6.87 13.13
N LEU A 234 4.63 6.28 12.62
CA LEU A 234 5.61 5.58 13.45
C LEU A 234 6.16 6.51 14.52
N LYS A 235 6.61 7.72 14.15
CA LYS A 235 7.12 8.71 15.11
C LYS A 235 6.08 9.08 16.16
N ARG A 236 4.83 9.26 15.75
CA ARG A 236 3.72 9.64 16.63
C ARG A 236 3.30 8.52 17.59
N LEU A 237 3.17 7.27 17.11
CA LEU A 237 2.65 6.16 17.90
C LEU A 237 3.74 5.40 18.68
N PHE A 238 4.98 5.42 18.16
CA PHE A 238 6.10 4.68 18.72
C PHE A 238 7.35 5.55 18.93
N PRO A 239 7.27 6.71 19.62
CA PRO A 239 8.37 7.66 19.72
C PRO A 239 9.64 7.06 20.33
N ASN A 240 9.51 6.10 21.24
CA ASN A 240 10.63 5.41 21.87
C ASN A 240 11.40 4.48 20.92
N TYR A 241 10.71 3.98 19.89
CA TYR A 241 11.26 3.10 18.86
C TYR A 241 11.60 3.84 17.56
N TYR A 242 11.27 5.11 17.44
CA TYR A 242 11.60 5.92 16.26
C TYR A 242 13.02 6.46 16.31
N ARG A 243 13.73 6.40 15.18
CA ARG A 243 15.00 7.11 14.95
C ARG A 243 14.84 8.11 13.82
N GLU A 244 15.50 9.29 13.93
CA GLU A 244 15.46 10.33 12.89
C GLU A 244 16.27 9.92 11.65
N THR A 245 17.46 9.36 11.84
CA THR A 245 18.31 8.90 10.73
C THR A 245 18.00 7.45 10.38
N PRO A 246 17.50 7.15 9.17
CA PRO A 246 17.20 5.78 8.76
C PRO A 246 18.46 4.92 8.62
N VAL A 247 18.29 3.60 8.73
CA VAL A 247 19.32 2.60 8.39
C VAL A 247 19.12 2.21 6.94
N THR A 248 19.87 2.80 6.04
CA THR A 248 19.73 2.55 4.61
C THR A 248 20.60 1.38 4.15
N VAL A 249 20.11 0.62 3.16
CA VAL A 249 20.80 -0.53 2.58
C VAL A 249 22.00 -0.09 1.76
N LEU A 250 21.82 0.92 0.92
CA LEU A 250 22.86 1.39 0.01
C LEU A 250 24.02 2.10 0.72
N ALA A 251 23.78 2.71 1.89
CA ALA A 251 24.85 3.27 2.71
C ALA A 251 25.65 2.18 3.42
N SER A 252 24.97 1.10 3.84
CA SER A 252 25.63 -0.03 4.51
C SER A 252 26.58 -0.79 3.57
N ASN A 253 26.22 -0.92 2.29
CA ASN A 253 27.04 -1.60 1.29
C ASN A 253 28.34 -0.84 0.97
N LYS A 254 28.32 0.51 1.06
CA LYS A 254 29.52 1.34 0.83
C LYS A 254 30.57 1.28 1.96
N THR A 255 30.21 0.77 3.13
CA THR A 255 31.11 0.70 4.29
C THR A 255 31.85 -0.65 4.34
N THR A 256 31.48 -1.60 3.48
CA THR A 256 32.03 -2.97 3.45
C THR A 256 33.00 -3.20 2.29
N GLU A 257 33.22 -2.21 1.41
CA GLU A 257 34.27 -2.15 0.38
C GLU A 257 35.48 -1.36 0.87
#